data_9bab8e11675a804d1d07c6a8762513e1
#
_entry.id   9bab8e11675a804d1d07c6a8762513e1
#
_cell.length_a   1.000
_cell.length_b   1.000
_cell.length_c   1.000
_cell.angle_alpha   90.00
_cell.angle_beta   90.00
_cell.angle_gamma   90.00
#
_symmetry.space_group_name_H-M   'P 1'
#
loop_
_entity.id
_entity.type
_entity.pdbx_description
1 polymer ?
#
loop_
_entity_poly.entity_id
_entity_poly.type
_entity_poly.pdbx_seq_one_letter_code
_entity_poly.pdbx_strand_id
1 'polypeptide(L)'
;TDIGLRNLDVVLGLENRIVYNLVDVINGICRLRQALIKDKRHPELCLLPSAQTKDKSAVSPEQMIKLTDDLREQFDYILLDCPAGIEQGFKNAIAGADKALVVTTPEVSAIRDADRIIGLLEANEIRDIRLIINRLRPDMIARGDMMSVDDVTEILAVDLIGTILDDEQIVIATNQGEPLSGKASQAE
;
A
#
# COMPACT_ATOMS: atom_id res chain seq x y z
N THR A 1 -4.85 4.60 -3.81
CA THR A 1 -4.80 5.69 -4.81
C THR A 1 -4.32 5.22 -6.20
N ASP A 2 -4.25 3.91 -6.43
CA ASP A 2 -3.92 3.33 -7.74
C ASP A 2 -5.13 3.45 -8.69
N ILE A 3 -5.29 4.64 -9.29
CA ILE A 3 -6.35 4.93 -10.24
C ILE A 3 -6.04 4.23 -11.57
N GLY A 4 -6.92 3.33 -12.00
CA GLY A 4 -6.81 2.59 -13.25
C GLY A 4 -6.43 1.12 -13.13
N LEU A 5 -5.72 0.70 -12.07
CA LEU A 5 -5.38 -0.69 -11.78
C LEU A 5 -5.81 -1.02 -10.35
N ARG A 6 -7.04 -1.42 -10.15
CA ARG A 6 -7.53 -1.86 -8.84
C ARG A 6 -7.11 -3.32 -8.63
N ASN A 7 -6.24 -3.57 -7.65
CA ASN A 7 -5.82 -4.91 -7.28
C ASN A 7 -6.13 -5.25 -5.83
N LEU A 8 -6.14 -4.26 -4.94
CA LEU A 8 -6.36 -4.46 -3.50
C LEU A 8 -7.75 -5.02 -3.20
N ASP A 9 -8.77 -4.61 -3.94
CA ASP A 9 -10.15 -5.13 -3.82
C ASP A 9 -10.23 -6.61 -4.16
N VAL A 10 -9.48 -7.07 -5.17
CA VAL A 10 -9.39 -8.49 -5.57
C VAL A 10 -8.66 -9.30 -4.50
N VAL A 11 -7.53 -8.80 -3.99
CA VAL A 11 -6.77 -9.46 -2.91
C VAL A 11 -7.61 -9.63 -1.64
N LEU A 12 -8.48 -8.66 -1.35
CA LEU A 12 -9.39 -8.70 -0.21
C LEU A 12 -10.70 -9.46 -0.51
N GLY A 13 -10.98 -9.86 -1.75
CA GLY A 13 -12.24 -10.50 -2.15
C GLY A 13 -13.45 -9.58 -2.02
N LEU A 14 -13.26 -8.27 -2.23
CA LEU A 14 -14.30 -7.23 -2.08
C LEU A 14 -14.77 -6.64 -3.41
N GLU A 15 -14.24 -7.07 -4.55
CA GLU A 15 -14.48 -6.52 -5.88
C GLU A 15 -15.96 -6.48 -6.27
N ASN A 16 -16.73 -7.50 -5.87
CA ASN A 16 -18.17 -7.62 -6.17
C ASN A 16 -19.07 -6.75 -5.28
N ARG A 17 -18.50 -6.01 -4.32
CA ARG A 17 -19.23 -5.15 -3.37
C ARG A 17 -19.09 -3.68 -3.67
N ILE A 18 -18.34 -3.32 -4.70
CA ILE A 18 -18.03 -1.95 -5.06
C ILE A 18 -19.20 -1.35 -5.83
N VAL A 19 -19.83 -0.32 -5.26
CA VAL A 19 -20.87 0.50 -5.89
C VAL A 19 -20.33 1.88 -6.22
N TYR A 20 -19.60 2.47 -5.28
CA TYR A 20 -18.97 3.80 -5.37
C TYR A 20 -17.47 3.69 -5.10
N ASN A 21 -16.73 4.68 -5.55
CA ASN A 21 -15.28 4.76 -5.43
C ASN A 21 -14.83 6.15 -4.94
N LEU A 22 -13.54 6.31 -4.75
CA LEU A 22 -12.89 7.54 -4.28
C LEU A 22 -13.26 8.76 -5.14
N VAL A 23 -13.32 8.61 -6.46
CA VAL A 23 -13.65 9.72 -7.39
C VAL A 23 -15.11 10.14 -7.24
N ASP A 24 -16.02 9.20 -6.99
CA ASP A 24 -17.44 9.51 -6.74
C ASP A 24 -17.61 10.33 -5.46
N VAL A 25 -16.83 10.03 -4.41
CA VAL A 25 -16.82 10.82 -3.17
C VAL A 25 -16.30 12.23 -3.42
N ILE A 26 -15.17 12.36 -4.11
CA ILE A 26 -14.54 13.65 -4.43
C ILE A 26 -15.45 14.54 -5.27
N ASN A 27 -16.18 13.94 -6.22
CA ASN A 27 -17.14 14.66 -7.07
C ASN A 27 -18.51 14.92 -6.40
N GLY A 28 -18.69 14.48 -5.15
CA GLY A 28 -19.94 14.67 -4.41
C GLY A 28 -21.11 13.81 -4.92
N ILE A 29 -20.84 12.79 -5.73
CA ILE A 29 -21.83 11.83 -6.24
C ILE A 29 -22.40 10.99 -5.10
N CYS A 30 -21.57 10.66 -4.10
CA CYS A 30 -21.96 9.93 -2.92
C CYS A 30 -21.26 10.47 -1.67
N ARG A 31 -21.77 10.11 -0.49
CA ARG A 31 -21.10 10.38 0.78
C ARG A 31 -20.00 9.35 1.04
N LEU A 32 -18.95 9.73 1.76
CA LEU A 32 -17.83 8.85 2.12
C LEU A 32 -18.30 7.49 2.67
N ARG A 33 -19.27 7.47 3.59
CA ARG A 33 -19.83 6.23 4.15
C ARG A 33 -20.41 5.26 3.14
N GLN A 34 -20.89 5.76 1.99
CA GLN A 34 -21.50 4.92 0.95
C GLN A 34 -20.44 4.25 0.08
N ALA A 35 -19.24 4.82 0.00
CA ALA A 35 -18.12 4.29 -0.75
C ALA A 35 -17.24 3.35 0.09
N LEU A 36 -17.29 3.44 1.43
CA LEU A 36 -16.54 2.58 2.33
C LEU A 36 -17.13 1.17 2.38
N ILE A 37 -16.32 0.17 2.11
CA ILE A 37 -16.69 -1.24 2.14
C ILE A 37 -16.03 -1.91 3.33
N LYS A 38 -16.82 -2.42 4.26
CA LYS A 38 -16.29 -3.18 5.41
C LYS A 38 -15.90 -4.59 5.00
N ASP A 39 -14.74 -5.05 5.45
CA ASP A 39 -14.38 -6.46 5.35
C ASP A 39 -15.32 -7.31 6.23
N LYS A 40 -15.67 -8.51 5.77
CA LYS A 40 -16.58 -9.41 6.51
C LYS A 40 -15.88 -10.13 7.66
N ARG A 41 -14.58 -10.34 7.54
CA ARG A 41 -13.75 -11.09 8.50
C ARG A 41 -13.19 -10.16 9.56
N HIS A 42 -12.90 -8.92 9.17
CA HIS A 42 -12.30 -7.87 10.01
C HIS A 42 -13.19 -6.62 9.98
N PRO A 43 -14.20 -6.52 10.88
CA PRO A 43 -15.20 -5.43 10.85
C PRO A 43 -14.61 -4.02 11.01
N GLU A 44 -13.42 -3.89 11.60
CA GLU A 44 -12.68 -2.63 11.72
C GLU A 44 -11.98 -2.25 10.40
N LEU A 45 -11.75 -3.21 9.49
CA LEU A 45 -11.10 -2.95 8.22
C LEU A 45 -12.12 -2.45 7.19
N CYS A 46 -11.88 -1.26 6.66
CA CYS A 46 -12.68 -0.69 5.58
C CYS A 46 -11.80 -0.45 4.35
N LEU A 47 -12.33 -0.73 3.18
CA LEU A 47 -11.73 -0.40 1.89
C LEU A 47 -12.48 0.78 1.27
N LEU A 48 -11.77 1.82 0.87
CA LEU A 48 -12.24 2.84 -0.06
C LEU A 48 -11.63 2.52 -1.44
N PRO A 49 -12.40 1.98 -2.38
CA PRO A 49 -11.86 1.57 -3.66
C PRO A 49 -11.46 2.77 -4.52
N SER A 50 -10.40 2.62 -5.28
CA SER A 50 -9.99 3.55 -6.32
C SER A 50 -10.89 3.42 -7.56
N ALA A 51 -10.90 4.44 -8.44
CA ALA A 51 -11.66 4.38 -9.69
C ALA A 51 -10.95 3.51 -10.74
N GLN A 52 -11.73 2.84 -11.59
CA GLN A 52 -11.22 2.08 -12.74
C GLN A 52 -10.96 2.95 -13.98
N THR A 53 -11.17 4.25 -13.89
CA THR A 53 -10.96 5.17 -15.01
C THR A 53 -9.47 5.35 -15.29
N LYS A 54 -9.11 5.44 -16.56
CA LYS A 54 -7.73 5.65 -17.01
C LYS A 54 -7.22 7.08 -16.74
N ASP A 55 -8.08 7.98 -16.29
CA ASP A 55 -7.71 9.38 -16.05
C ASP A 55 -7.08 9.53 -14.66
N LYS A 56 -5.76 9.48 -14.65
CA LYS A 56 -4.93 9.68 -13.44
C LYS A 56 -5.03 11.12 -12.90
N SER A 57 -5.59 12.07 -13.66
CA SER A 57 -5.80 13.46 -13.27
C SER A 57 -7.15 13.70 -12.56
N ALA A 58 -7.96 12.65 -12.41
CA ALA A 58 -9.28 12.75 -11.79
C ALA A 58 -9.25 13.18 -10.30
N VAL A 59 -8.09 13.17 -9.67
CA VAL A 59 -7.88 13.54 -8.26
C VAL A 59 -6.67 14.43 -8.13
N SER A 60 -6.82 15.56 -7.41
CA SER A 60 -5.70 16.45 -7.08
C SER A 60 -5.15 16.15 -5.68
N PRO A 61 -3.90 16.59 -5.38
CA PRO A 61 -3.32 16.53 -4.03
C PRO A 61 -4.20 17.18 -2.95
N GLU A 62 -4.78 18.34 -3.24
CA GLU A 62 -5.66 19.07 -2.30
C GLU A 62 -6.93 18.27 -1.98
N GLN A 63 -7.48 17.58 -2.97
CA GLN A 63 -8.64 16.71 -2.79
C GLN A 63 -8.28 15.48 -1.95
N MET A 64 -7.06 14.96 -2.09
CA MET A 64 -6.57 13.86 -1.23
C MET A 64 -6.37 14.30 0.22
N ILE A 65 -5.81 15.50 0.46
CA ILE A 65 -5.67 16.06 1.80
C ILE A 65 -7.05 16.15 2.47
N LYS A 66 -8.02 16.76 1.79
CA LYS A 66 -9.38 16.89 2.33
C LYS A 66 -10.01 15.53 2.65
N LEU A 67 -9.87 14.55 1.76
CA LEU A 67 -10.40 13.21 1.96
C LEU A 67 -9.75 12.51 3.16
N THR A 68 -8.44 12.62 3.30
CA THR A 68 -7.74 12.03 4.45
C THR A 68 -8.10 12.72 5.76
N ASP A 69 -8.33 14.03 5.76
CA ASP A 69 -8.81 14.76 6.94
C ASP A 69 -10.21 14.28 7.36
N ASP A 70 -11.13 14.10 6.41
CA ASP A 70 -12.47 13.53 6.68
C ASP A 70 -12.38 12.08 7.22
N LEU A 71 -11.40 11.30 6.79
CA LEU A 71 -11.17 9.94 7.27
C LEU A 71 -10.55 9.91 8.67
N ARG A 72 -9.68 10.86 9.03
CA ARG A 72 -9.04 10.96 10.36
C ARG A 72 -10.06 11.11 11.50
N GLU A 73 -11.23 11.64 11.21
CA GLU A 73 -12.32 11.73 12.19
C GLU A 73 -12.94 10.36 12.53
N GLN A 74 -12.71 9.33 11.71
CA GLN A 74 -13.41 8.05 11.79
C GLN A 74 -12.47 6.85 11.97
N PHE A 75 -11.16 6.99 11.68
CA PHE A 75 -10.21 5.89 11.67
C PHE A 75 -8.92 6.26 12.41
N ASP A 76 -8.41 5.35 13.22
CA ASP A 76 -7.11 5.48 13.90
C ASP A 76 -5.94 5.37 12.92
N TYR A 77 -6.11 4.56 11.86
CA TYR A 77 -5.10 4.32 10.82
C TYR A 77 -5.72 4.41 9.43
N ILE A 78 -5.04 5.14 8.53
CA ILE A 78 -5.40 5.27 7.12
C ILE A 78 -4.21 4.82 6.29
N LEU A 79 -4.35 3.74 5.52
CA LEU A 79 -3.32 3.24 4.62
C LEU A 79 -3.64 3.70 3.20
N LEU A 80 -2.74 4.49 2.62
CA LEU A 80 -2.84 4.95 1.24
C LEU A 80 -2.01 4.00 0.37
N ASP A 81 -2.68 3.02 -0.25
CA ASP A 81 -2.04 2.12 -1.22
C ASP A 81 -1.58 2.93 -2.43
N CYS A 82 -0.26 3.00 -2.62
CA CYS A 82 0.39 3.85 -3.60
C CYS A 82 0.80 3.02 -4.82
N PRO A 83 0.50 3.47 -6.06
CA PRO A 83 0.99 2.80 -7.25
C PRO A 83 2.51 2.86 -7.34
N ALA A 84 3.09 1.89 -8.03
CA ALA A 84 4.51 1.93 -8.37
C ALA A 84 4.84 3.17 -9.22
N GLY A 85 6.04 3.73 -9.00
CA GLY A 85 6.53 4.89 -9.73
C GLY A 85 6.32 6.22 -8.99
N ILE A 86 6.63 7.32 -9.68
CA ILE A 86 6.74 8.68 -9.09
C ILE A 86 5.77 9.70 -9.74
N GLU A 87 4.76 9.19 -10.44
CA GLU A 87 3.80 10.01 -11.18
C GLU A 87 2.71 10.60 -10.27
N GLN A 88 1.59 11.02 -10.87
CA GLN A 88 0.50 11.69 -10.17
C GLN A 88 -0.09 10.86 -9.01
N GLY A 89 -0.17 9.55 -9.15
CA GLY A 89 -0.66 8.66 -8.08
C GLY A 89 0.20 8.72 -6.81
N PHE A 90 1.53 8.74 -6.98
CA PHE A 90 2.47 8.94 -5.89
C PHE A 90 2.28 10.31 -5.22
N LYS A 91 2.21 11.40 -6.02
CA LYS A 91 2.01 12.75 -5.49
C LYS A 91 0.71 12.88 -4.70
N ASN A 92 -0.36 12.25 -5.17
CA ASN A 92 -1.64 12.23 -4.48
C ASN A 92 -1.55 11.45 -3.15
N ALA A 93 -0.86 10.30 -3.14
CA ALA A 93 -0.70 9.51 -1.92
C ALA A 93 0.08 10.27 -0.85
N ILE A 94 1.23 10.85 -1.20
CA ILE A 94 2.08 11.56 -0.25
C ILE A 94 1.44 12.85 0.28
N ALA A 95 0.59 13.52 -0.51
CA ALA A 95 -0.09 14.75 -0.08
C ALA A 95 -1.00 14.54 1.14
N GLY A 96 -1.62 13.37 1.27
CA GLY A 96 -2.49 13.02 2.40
C GLY A 96 -1.80 12.19 3.49
N ALA A 97 -0.51 11.91 3.37
CA ALA A 97 0.20 11.02 4.28
C ALA A 97 1.05 11.78 5.31
N ASP A 98 1.11 11.27 6.55
CA ASP A 98 2.02 11.75 7.60
C ASP A 98 3.30 10.95 7.66
N LYS A 99 3.25 9.67 7.23
CA LYS A 99 4.31 8.68 7.33
C LYS A 99 4.34 7.83 6.08
N ALA A 100 5.46 7.19 5.83
CA ALA A 100 5.63 6.28 4.71
C ALA A 100 6.17 4.92 5.13
N LEU A 101 5.59 3.87 4.54
CA LEU A 101 6.14 2.52 4.56
C LEU A 101 6.69 2.22 3.16
N VAL A 102 8.01 2.15 3.04
CA VAL A 102 8.68 1.75 1.81
C VAL A 102 8.80 0.23 1.82
N VAL A 103 8.15 -0.41 0.85
CA VAL A 103 8.22 -1.87 0.68
C VAL A 103 9.07 -2.18 -0.53
N THR A 104 10.16 -2.91 -0.35
CA THR A 104 11.09 -3.29 -1.42
C THR A 104 11.44 -4.77 -1.36
N THR A 105 12.06 -5.28 -2.43
CA THR A 105 12.65 -6.63 -2.47
C THR A 105 14.18 -6.51 -2.44
N PRO A 106 14.93 -7.54 -1.98
CA PRO A 106 16.38 -7.48 -1.86
C PRO A 106 17.10 -7.69 -3.21
N GLU A 107 16.68 -6.94 -4.22
CA GLU A 107 17.20 -6.94 -5.59
C GLU A 107 17.76 -5.57 -5.93
N VAL A 108 18.88 -5.52 -6.64
CA VAL A 108 19.62 -4.27 -6.94
C VAL A 108 18.72 -3.19 -7.57
N SER A 109 17.86 -3.58 -8.52
CA SER A 109 16.93 -2.66 -9.18
C SER A 109 15.89 -2.08 -8.22
N ALA A 110 15.28 -2.95 -7.39
CA ALA A 110 14.27 -2.55 -6.41
C ALA A 110 14.86 -1.65 -5.31
N ILE A 111 16.08 -1.94 -4.86
CA ILE A 111 16.80 -1.10 -3.89
C ILE A 111 17.08 0.29 -4.46
N ARG A 112 17.50 0.39 -5.73
CA ARG A 112 17.72 1.68 -6.40
C ARG A 112 16.44 2.49 -6.52
N ASP A 113 15.32 1.83 -6.82
CA ASP A 113 14.02 2.48 -6.91
C ASP A 113 13.55 2.93 -5.52
N ALA A 114 13.75 2.11 -4.48
CA ALA A 114 13.44 2.46 -3.10
C ALA A 114 14.24 3.66 -2.61
N ASP A 115 15.55 3.71 -2.86
CA ASP A 115 16.41 4.85 -2.53
C ASP A 115 15.90 6.16 -3.17
N ARG A 116 15.53 6.10 -4.44
CA ARG A 116 14.94 7.23 -5.14
C ARG A 116 13.60 7.68 -4.53
N ILE A 117 12.75 6.75 -4.14
CA ILE A 117 11.47 7.04 -3.49
C ILE A 117 11.71 7.67 -2.11
N ILE A 118 12.66 7.17 -1.32
CA ILE A 118 13.02 7.74 -0.02
C ILE A 118 13.44 9.21 -0.19
N GLY A 119 14.35 9.50 -1.13
CA GLY A 119 14.77 10.88 -1.39
C GLY A 119 13.61 11.79 -1.81
N LEU A 120 12.62 11.28 -2.57
CA LEU A 120 11.43 12.04 -2.93
C LEU A 120 10.49 12.28 -1.74
N LEU A 121 10.33 11.29 -0.84
CA LEU A 121 9.54 11.44 0.39
C LEU A 121 10.14 12.52 1.29
N GLU A 122 11.45 12.48 1.50
CA GLU A 122 12.18 13.49 2.28
C GLU A 122 12.07 14.89 1.70
N ALA A 123 12.18 15.01 0.35
CA ALA A 123 12.02 16.27 -0.37
C ALA A 123 10.59 16.84 -0.25
N ASN A 124 9.59 15.98 0.04
CA ASN A 124 8.20 16.37 0.32
C ASN A 124 7.88 16.40 1.83
N GLU A 125 8.91 16.52 2.66
CA GLU A 125 8.82 16.71 4.13
C GLU A 125 8.24 15.51 4.91
N ILE A 126 8.08 14.34 4.30
CA ILE A 126 7.76 13.10 5.00
C ILE A 126 9.04 12.55 5.63
N ARG A 127 9.13 12.62 6.96
CA ARG A 127 10.34 12.27 7.71
C ARG A 127 10.25 10.94 8.47
N ASP A 128 9.05 10.49 8.83
CA ASP A 128 8.84 9.16 9.44
C ASP A 128 8.68 8.13 8.31
N ILE A 129 9.83 7.69 7.80
CA ILE A 129 9.92 6.70 6.74
C ILE A 129 10.40 5.39 7.36
N ARG A 130 9.70 4.29 7.08
CA ARG A 130 10.02 2.95 7.58
C ARG A 130 10.16 1.97 6.42
N LEU A 131 11.01 0.96 6.59
CA LEU A 131 11.32 -0.04 5.58
C LEU A 131 10.68 -1.39 5.91
N ILE A 132 10.13 -2.04 4.90
CA ILE A 132 9.78 -3.46 4.90
C ILE A 132 10.52 -4.14 3.76
N ILE A 133 11.27 -5.20 4.04
CA ILE A 133 11.91 -6.03 3.01
C ILE A 133 11.01 -7.23 2.75
N ASN A 134 10.47 -7.30 1.54
CA ASN A 134 9.55 -8.34 1.10
C ASN A 134 10.23 -9.40 0.25
N ARG A 135 9.67 -10.60 0.19
CA ARG A 135 10.14 -11.74 -0.62
C ARG A 135 11.57 -12.17 -0.31
N LEU A 136 11.92 -12.16 0.97
CA LEU A 136 13.23 -12.55 1.44
C LEU A 136 13.40 -14.07 1.33
N ARG A 137 14.52 -14.50 0.78
CA ARG A 137 14.87 -15.94 0.61
C ARG A 137 16.17 -16.27 1.34
N PRO A 138 16.08 -16.84 2.56
CA PRO A 138 17.27 -17.16 3.37
C PRO A 138 18.26 -18.10 2.69
N ASP A 139 17.78 -19.02 1.87
CA ASP A 139 18.59 -19.94 1.09
C ASP A 139 19.46 -19.22 0.04
N MET A 140 18.95 -18.17 -0.60
CA MET A 140 19.70 -17.34 -1.55
C MET A 140 20.70 -16.43 -0.86
N ILE A 141 20.33 -15.87 0.29
CA ILE A 141 21.23 -15.03 1.10
C ILE A 141 22.44 -15.86 1.55
N ALA A 142 22.19 -17.06 2.07
CA ALA A 142 23.27 -17.95 2.54
C ALA A 142 24.29 -18.33 1.45
N ARG A 143 23.87 -18.33 0.18
CA ARG A 143 24.75 -18.59 -0.99
C ARG A 143 25.38 -17.31 -1.56
N GLY A 144 24.99 -16.13 -1.10
CA GLY A 144 25.43 -14.85 -1.66
C GLY A 144 24.73 -14.45 -2.98
N ASP A 145 23.62 -15.10 -3.32
CA ASP A 145 22.83 -14.85 -4.54
C ASP A 145 21.79 -13.71 -4.35
N MET A 146 21.56 -13.29 -3.11
CA MET A 146 20.61 -12.26 -2.73
C MET A 146 21.24 -11.37 -1.65
N MET A 147 20.94 -10.08 -1.67
CA MET A 147 21.36 -9.14 -0.62
C MET A 147 20.80 -9.57 0.73
N SER A 148 21.62 -9.43 1.77
CA SER A 148 21.18 -9.63 3.15
C SER A 148 20.31 -8.45 3.64
N VAL A 149 19.63 -8.64 4.76
CA VAL A 149 18.88 -7.57 5.42
C VAL A 149 19.80 -6.41 5.80
N ASP A 150 20.99 -6.72 6.29
CA ASP A 150 21.99 -5.72 6.70
C ASP A 150 22.48 -4.90 5.51
N ASP A 151 22.77 -5.54 4.36
CA ASP A 151 23.15 -4.84 3.13
C ASP A 151 22.07 -3.84 2.70
N VAL A 152 20.80 -4.26 2.70
CA VAL A 152 19.68 -3.41 2.28
C VAL A 152 19.48 -2.23 3.25
N THR A 153 19.54 -2.47 4.55
CA THR A 153 19.37 -1.41 5.56
C THR A 153 20.53 -0.42 5.56
N GLU A 154 21.77 -0.88 5.33
CA GLU A 154 22.93 -0.02 5.20
C GLU A 154 22.82 0.91 3.96
N ILE A 155 22.35 0.37 2.84
CA ILE A 155 22.21 1.14 1.60
C ILE A 155 21.10 2.19 1.72
N LEU A 156 19.91 1.80 2.22
CA LEU A 156 18.75 2.69 2.27
C LEU A 156 18.72 3.64 3.45
N ALA A 157 19.49 3.37 4.52
CA ALA A 157 19.67 4.19 5.71
C ALA A 157 18.35 4.65 6.38
N VAL A 158 17.31 3.82 6.33
CA VAL A 158 16.03 4.04 7.01
C VAL A 158 15.71 2.88 7.94
N ASP A 159 14.91 3.14 8.98
CA ASP A 159 14.59 2.14 10.01
C ASP A 159 13.76 0.98 9.43
N LEU A 160 14.27 -0.23 9.60
CA LEU A 160 13.56 -1.46 9.25
C LEU A 160 12.53 -1.80 10.34
N ILE A 161 11.26 -2.02 9.93
CA ILE A 161 10.21 -2.47 10.85
C ILE A 161 9.87 -3.95 10.70
N GLY A 162 10.26 -4.60 9.61
CA GLY A 162 10.04 -6.02 9.44
C GLY A 162 10.48 -6.57 8.10
N THR A 163 10.51 -7.90 8.04
CA THR A 163 10.81 -8.66 6.83
C THR A 163 9.71 -9.66 6.55
N ILE A 164 9.44 -9.91 5.27
CA ILE A 164 8.45 -10.89 4.81
C ILE A 164 9.17 -11.90 3.93
N LEU A 165 9.09 -13.18 4.29
CA LEU A 165 9.68 -14.25 3.49
C LEU A 165 8.91 -14.46 2.18
N ASP A 166 9.61 -14.95 1.16
CA ASP A 166 8.97 -15.40 -0.07
C ASP A 166 8.23 -16.72 0.22
N ASP A 167 6.90 -16.70 0.15
CA ASP A 167 6.04 -17.82 0.51
C ASP A 167 4.96 -18.01 -0.58
N GLU A 168 4.90 -19.21 -1.14
CA GLU A 168 3.89 -19.58 -2.14
C GLU A 168 2.47 -19.51 -1.63
N GLN A 169 2.26 -19.64 -0.31
CA GLN A 169 0.94 -19.53 0.31
C GLN A 169 0.33 -18.13 0.14
N ILE A 170 1.17 -17.10 0.03
CA ILE A 170 0.71 -15.73 -0.27
C ILE A 170 0.05 -15.68 -1.65
N VAL A 171 0.67 -16.31 -2.65
CA VAL A 171 0.11 -16.38 -4.01
C VAL A 171 -1.21 -17.15 -4.04
N ILE A 172 -1.25 -18.29 -3.34
CA ILE A 172 -2.45 -19.14 -3.25
C ILE A 172 -3.60 -18.35 -2.57
N ALA A 173 -3.34 -17.73 -1.44
CA ALA A 173 -4.31 -16.94 -0.69
C ALA A 173 -4.83 -15.74 -1.50
N THR A 174 -3.94 -15.02 -2.17
CA THR A 174 -4.30 -13.89 -3.05
C THR A 174 -5.22 -14.32 -4.19
N ASN A 175 -4.91 -15.46 -4.85
CA ASN A 175 -5.76 -15.99 -5.93
C ASN A 175 -7.14 -16.45 -5.44
N GLN A 176 -7.30 -16.73 -4.16
CA GLN A 176 -8.56 -17.09 -3.53
C GLN A 176 -9.33 -15.87 -3.00
N GLY A 177 -8.75 -14.65 -3.06
CA GLY A 177 -9.33 -13.45 -2.42
C GLY A 177 -9.40 -13.57 -0.90
N GLU A 178 -8.51 -14.37 -0.29
CA GLU A 178 -8.44 -14.61 1.14
C GLU A 178 -7.07 -14.20 1.68
N PRO A 179 -6.95 -13.09 2.43
CA PRO A 179 -5.69 -12.71 3.05
C PRO A 179 -5.13 -13.81 3.95
N LEU A 180 -3.81 -14.04 3.86
CA LEU A 180 -3.14 -15.11 4.61
C LEU A 180 -3.25 -14.94 6.13
N SER A 181 -3.27 -13.69 6.61
CA SER A 181 -3.45 -13.36 8.04
C SER A 181 -4.73 -13.93 8.67
N GLY A 182 -5.77 -14.18 7.87
CA GLY A 182 -7.01 -14.83 8.33
C GLY A 182 -6.87 -16.34 8.55
N LYS A 183 -5.85 -17.00 8.01
CA LYS A 183 -5.62 -18.45 8.13
C LYS A 183 -4.71 -18.81 9.32
N ALA A 184 -3.83 -17.91 9.75
CA ALA A 184 -2.89 -18.17 10.85
C ALA A 184 -3.57 -18.29 12.23
N SER A 185 -4.77 -17.74 12.41
CA SER A 185 -5.50 -17.84 13.69
C SER A 185 -6.31 -19.15 13.86
N GLN A 186 -6.29 -20.06 12.87
CA GLN A 186 -6.99 -21.35 12.93
C GLN A 186 -6.06 -22.55 13.14
N ALA A 187 -4.76 -22.31 13.31
CA ALA A 187 -3.73 -23.35 13.44
C ALA A 187 -3.12 -23.43 14.85
N GLU A 188 -3.92 -23.13 15.90
CA GLU A 188 -3.61 -23.48 17.30
C GLU A 188 -4.53 -24.61 17.80
#